data_0fb5fb02833e55c800a470cfab881f2a
#
_entry.id   0fb5fb02833e55c800a470cfab881f2a
#
_cell.length_a   1.000
_cell.length_b   1.000
_cell.length_c   1.000
_cell.angle_alpha   90.00
_cell.angle_beta   90.00
_cell.angle_gamma   90.00
#
_symmetry.space_group_name_H-M   'P 1'
#
loop_
_entity.id
_entity.type
_entity.pdbx_description
1 polymer ?
#
loop_
_entity_poly.entity_id
_entity_poly.type
_entity_poly.pdbx_seq_one_letter_code
_entity_poly.pdbx_strand_id
1 'polypeptide(L)'
;MKKFVSHIFFVTCLIICSISLSVAQNKDIDKEKNIITLINNKEYIINVSSALPLKGPYIHLTSNYYIKMYNDSVSVYLPYYGRAYSAPYGGGEGGIKTNGKYTNYKQSINKKKNKYTISFSANNKEDKYEFLIDIFLSGDVYIHVQSRNKQSVSFSGELDNLEKGTD
;
A
#
# COMPACT_ATOMS: atom_id res chain seq x y z
N MET A 1 36.00 19.83 -42.17
CA MET A 1 35.81 18.49 -41.60
C MET A 1 35.47 18.48 -40.10
N LYS A 2 36.24 19.15 -39.21
CA LYS A 2 35.97 19.16 -37.74
C LYS A 2 34.56 19.67 -37.36
N LYS A 3 34.01 20.68 -37.98
CA LYS A 3 32.67 21.21 -37.70
C LYS A 3 31.55 20.23 -38.10
N PHE A 4 31.73 19.47 -39.19
CA PHE A 4 30.78 18.50 -39.68
C PHE A 4 30.67 17.27 -38.75
N VAL A 5 31.80 16.78 -38.24
CA VAL A 5 31.88 15.70 -37.27
C VAL A 5 31.20 16.11 -35.95
N SER A 6 31.39 17.38 -35.51
CA SER A 6 30.75 17.90 -34.29
C SER A 6 29.21 17.96 -34.41
N HIS A 7 28.67 18.28 -35.57
CA HIS A 7 27.22 18.32 -35.78
C HIS A 7 26.63 16.90 -35.81
N ILE A 8 27.32 15.94 -36.41
CA ILE A 8 26.89 14.52 -36.41
C ILE A 8 26.86 14.00 -34.99
N PHE A 9 27.89 14.27 -34.19
CA PHE A 9 27.98 13.86 -32.80
C PHE A 9 26.85 14.46 -31.95
N PHE A 10 26.49 15.73 -32.19
CA PHE A 10 25.40 16.40 -31.45
C PHE A 10 24.03 15.83 -31.80
N VAL A 11 23.80 15.50 -33.09
CA VAL A 11 22.54 14.90 -33.58
C VAL A 11 22.39 13.47 -33.06
N THR A 12 23.47 12.66 -33.00
CA THR A 12 23.41 11.30 -32.45
C THR A 12 23.14 11.31 -30.94
N CYS A 13 23.70 12.25 -30.20
CA CYS A 13 23.44 12.40 -28.76
C CYS A 13 21.97 12.78 -28.47
N LEU A 14 21.37 13.63 -29.30
CA LEU A 14 19.95 14.03 -29.21
C LEU A 14 19.02 12.83 -29.48
N ILE A 15 19.34 11.98 -30.45
CA ILE A 15 18.55 10.78 -30.79
C ILE A 15 18.60 9.76 -29.66
N ILE A 16 19.78 9.54 -29.06
CA ILE A 16 19.93 8.62 -27.93
C ILE A 16 19.15 9.10 -26.69
N CYS A 17 19.12 10.40 -26.44
CA CYS A 17 18.39 10.99 -25.31
C CYS A 17 16.87 10.83 -25.48
N SER A 18 16.33 10.91 -26.71
CA SER A 18 14.88 10.74 -26.99
C SER A 18 14.39 9.30 -26.79
N ILE A 19 15.21 8.29 -27.03
CA ILE A 19 14.85 6.88 -26.84
C ILE A 19 14.74 6.53 -25.36
N SER A 20 15.59 7.09 -24.51
CA SER A 20 15.59 6.84 -23.07
C SER A 20 14.31 7.31 -22.37
N LEU A 21 13.74 8.43 -22.82
CA LEU A 21 12.49 8.99 -22.27
C LEU A 21 11.27 8.11 -22.58
N SER A 22 11.23 7.49 -23.77
CA SER A 22 10.09 6.66 -24.19
C SER A 22 10.00 5.34 -23.40
N VAL A 23 11.13 4.77 -22.98
CA VAL A 23 11.15 3.51 -22.21
C VAL A 23 10.69 3.74 -20.77
N ALA A 24 11.03 4.87 -20.16
CA ALA A 24 10.61 5.22 -18.82
C ALA A 24 9.07 5.40 -18.72
N GLN A 25 8.47 6.12 -19.68
CA GLN A 25 7.02 6.34 -19.71
C GLN A 25 6.21 5.05 -19.88
N ASN A 26 6.68 4.09 -20.69
CA ASN A 26 5.99 2.81 -20.86
C ASN A 26 5.97 2.00 -19.56
N LYS A 27 7.05 2.03 -18.79
CA LYS A 27 7.14 1.29 -17.51
C LYS A 27 6.16 1.83 -16.46
N ASP A 28 5.96 3.14 -16.41
CA ASP A 28 5.02 3.76 -15.47
C ASP A 28 3.57 3.43 -15.84
N ILE A 29 3.22 3.45 -17.13
CA ILE A 29 1.88 3.08 -17.61
C ILE A 29 1.56 1.61 -17.29
N ASP A 30 2.52 0.71 -17.46
CA ASP A 30 2.32 -0.71 -17.16
C ASP A 30 2.17 -0.95 -15.65
N LYS A 31 2.91 -0.22 -14.82
CA LYS A 31 2.77 -0.25 -13.35
C LYS A 31 1.38 0.21 -12.92
N GLU A 32 0.91 1.34 -13.45
CA GLU A 32 -0.44 1.87 -13.16
C GLU A 32 -1.54 0.87 -13.55
N LYS A 33 -1.46 0.27 -14.74
CA LYS A 33 -2.41 -0.77 -15.19
C LYS A 33 -2.42 -1.99 -14.27
N ASN A 34 -1.24 -2.44 -13.85
CA ASN A 34 -1.13 -3.55 -12.91
C ASN A 34 -1.81 -3.23 -11.58
N ILE A 35 -1.55 -2.06 -10.99
CA ILE A 35 -2.16 -1.60 -9.76
C ILE A 35 -3.69 -1.56 -9.88
N ILE A 36 -4.22 -1.01 -10.96
CA ILE A 36 -5.66 -0.97 -11.23
C ILE A 36 -6.24 -2.39 -11.29
N THR A 37 -5.55 -3.31 -11.94
CA THR A 37 -5.97 -4.70 -12.07
C THR A 37 -6.00 -5.40 -10.71
N LEU A 38 -4.96 -5.25 -9.89
CA LEU A 38 -4.88 -5.81 -8.54
C LEU A 38 -6.03 -5.31 -7.65
N ILE A 39 -6.30 -4.01 -7.66
CA ILE A 39 -7.38 -3.41 -6.88
C ILE A 39 -8.74 -3.93 -7.32
N ASN A 40 -9.00 -4.01 -8.63
CA ASN A 40 -10.28 -4.47 -9.17
C ASN A 40 -10.51 -5.95 -8.90
N ASN A 41 -9.49 -6.76 -8.97
CA ASN A 41 -9.56 -8.20 -8.65
C ASN A 41 -9.62 -8.47 -7.15
N LYS A 42 -9.28 -7.49 -6.30
CA LYS A 42 -9.13 -7.64 -4.85
C LYS A 42 -8.15 -8.76 -4.46
N GLU A 43 -7.07 -8.86 -5.21
CA GLU A 43 -6.00 -9.85 -5.02
C GLU A 43 -4.66 -9.14 -4.96
N TYR A 44 -4.26 -8.70 -3.76
CA TYR A 44 -3.03 -7.97 -3.55
C TYR A 44 -2.51 -8.07 -2.12
N ILE A 45 -1.24 -7.74 -1.95
CA ILE A 45 -0.62 -7.53 -0.65
C ILE A 45 -0.18 -6.07 -0.53
N ILE A 46 -0.35 -5.49 0.64
CA ILE A 46 0.27 -4.23 1.03
C ILE A 46 1.38 -4.57 2.01
N ASN A 47 2.62 -4.33 1.61
CA ASN A 47 3.80 -4.47 2.45
C ASN A 47 3.97 -3.18 3.25
N VAL A 48 3.84 -3.27 4.58
CA VAL A 48 3.83 -2.10 5.46
C VAL A 48 5.22 -1.83 6.00
N SER A 49 5.76 -0.65 5.72
CA SER A 49 7.15 -0.26 6.05
C SER A 49 7.24 0.72 7.21
N SER A 50 6.15 1.38 7.57
CA SER A 50 6.19 2.37 8.66
C SER A 50 4.87 2.54 9.39
N ALA A 51 4.95 3.03 10.63
CA ALA A 51 3.83 3.38 11.47
C ALA A 51 3.92 4.84 11.94
N LEU A 52 2.78 5.52 11.99
CA LEU A 52 2.62 6.84 12.55
C LEU A 52 1.51 6.77 13.61
N PRO A 53 1.86 6.66 14.90
CA PRO A 53 0.91 6.70 16.00
C PRO A 53 0.21 8.07 16.07
N LEU A 54 -0.98 8.11 16.68
CA LEU A 54 -1.70 9.38 16.89
C LEU A 54 -0.87 10.41 17.69
N LYS A 55 -0.04 9.91 18.61
CA LYS A 55 0.94 10.69 19.38
C LYS A 55 2.27 9.96 19.37
N GLY A 56 3.31 10.60 18.86
CA GLY A 56 4.65 10.04 18.81
C GLY A 56 5.32 10.26 17.45
N PRO A 57 6.59 9.85 17.35
CA PRO A 57 7.34 9.97 16.10
C PRO A 57 6.91 8.92 15.08
N TYR A 58 7.30 9.15 13.84
CA TYR A 58 7.31 8.16 12.77
C TYR A 58 8.22 6.99 13.14
N ILE A 59 7.75 5.77 12.93
CA ILE A 59 8.45 4.53 13.29
C ILE A 59 8.70 3.73 12.02
N HIS A 60 9.95 3.48 11.69
CA HIS A 60 10.31 2.56 10.63
C HIS A 60 10.18 1.12 11.12
N LEU A 61 9.52 0.27 10.34
CA LEU A 61 9.24 -1.12 10.70
C LEU A 61 10.27 -2.05 10.06
N THR A 62 10.81 -2.96 10.85
CA THR A 62 11.86 -3.89 10.42
C THR A 62 11.37 -5.33 10.23
N SER A 63 10.14 -5.63 10.65
CA SER A 63 9.51 -6.94 10.46
C SER A 63 8.52 -6.90 9.30
N ASN A 64 8.17 -8.06 8.77
CA ASN A 64 7.22 -8.21 7.66
C ASN A 64 5.78 -8.00 8.14
N TYR A 65 5.32 -6.76 8.12
CA TYR A 65 3.93 -6.39 8.39
C TYR A 65 3.18 -6.22 7.08
N TYR A 66 1.91 -6.68 7.07
CA TYR A 66 1.16 -6.69 5.82
C TYR A 66 -0.37 -6.58 6.02
N ILE A 67 -1.03 -6.22 4.92
CA ILE A 67 -2.45 -6.45 4.69
C ILE A 67 -2.57 -7.24 3.39
N LYS A 68 -3.08 -8.47 3.44
CA LYS A 68 -3.37 -9.31 2.27
C LYS A 68 -4.86 -9.29 2.01
N MET A 69 -5.24 -8.89 0.80
CA MET A 69 -6.62 -8.94 0.32
C MET A 69 -6.76 -10.10 -0.67
N TYR A 70 -7.75 -10.94 -0.46
CA TYR A 70 -8.06 -12.05 -1.36
C TYR A 70 -9.57 -12.22 -1.47
N ASN A 71 -10.15 -11.83 -2.61
CA ASN A 71 -11.59 -11.85 -2.88
C ASN A 71 -12.41 -11.15 -1.78
N ASP A 72 -13.12 -11.91 -0.95
CA ASP A 72 -13.98 -11.44 0.15
C ASP A 72 -13.31 -11.54 1.54
N SER A 73 -12.04 -11.89 1.56
CA SER A 73 -11.27 -12.15 2.78
C SER A 73 -10.06 -11.22 2.91
N VAL A 74 -9.67 -10.93 4.13
CA VAL A 74 -8.49 -10.15 4.45
C VAL A 74 -7.69 -10.82 5.55
N SER A 75 -6.37 -10.81 5.39
CA SER A 75 -5.42 -11.17 6.44
C SER A 75 -4.59 -9.95 6.79
N VAL A 76 -4.63 -9.52 8.05
CA VAL A 76 -3.92 -8.35 8.55
C VAL A 76 -2.95 -8.78 9.63
N TYR A 77 -1.71 -8.33 9.51
CA TYR A 77 -0.68 -8.44 10.52
C TYR A 77 0.06 -7.11 10.62
N LEU A 78 -0.33 -6.27 11.61
CA LEU A 78 0.25 -4.95 11.84
C LEU A 78 0.66 -4.80 13.30
N PRO A 79 1.73 -4.05 13.60
CA PRO A 79 2.09 -3.72 14.96
C PRO A 79 1.11 -2.69 15.51
N TYR A 80 1.05 -2.54 16.81
CA TYR A 80 0.27 -1.48 17.44
C TYR A 80 1.15 -0.59 18.30
N TYR A 81 1.11 0.70 18.01
CA TYR A 81 1.79 1.76 18.76
C TYR A 81 0.75 2.78 19.19
N GLY A 82 0.26 2.64 20.41
CA GLY A 82 -0.74 3.56 20.94
C GLY A 82 -1.27 3.10 22.29
N ARG A 83 -2.22 3.87 22.84
CA ARG A 83 -2.86 3.52 24.09
C ARG A 83 -4.08 2.62 23.83
N ALA A 84 -4.15 1.47 24.49
CA ALA A 84 -5.36 0.68 24.57
C ALA A 84 -6.26 1.24 25.70
N TYR A 85 -7.55 1.37 25.44
CA TYR A 85 -8.53 1.83 26.42
C TYR A 85 -9.11 0.67 27.25
N SER A 86 -9.05 -0.55 26.68
CA SER A 86 -9.44 -1.79 27.33
C SER A 86 -8.33 -2.81 27.14
N ALA A 87 -7.81 -3.36 28.23
CA ALA A 87 -6.84 -4.45 28.17
C ALA A 87 -7.60 -5.78 28.01
N PRO A 88 -7.21 -6.66 27.07
CA PRO A 88 -7.76 -8.00 26.99
C PRO A 88 -7.48 -8.77 28.29
N TYR A 89 -8.47 -9.49 28.77
CA TYR A 89 -8.31 -10.35 29.93
C TYR A 89 -7.35 -11.50 29.57
N GLY A 90 -6.19 -11.55 30.21
CA GLY A 90 -5.19 -12.59 29.95
C GLY A 90 -3.97 -12.17 29.11
N GLY A 91 -3.78 -10.87 28.84
CA GLY A 91 -2.60 -10.38 28.10
C GLY A 91 -2.69 -10.76 26.61
N GLY A 92 -3.36 -9.93 25.81
CA GLY A 92 -3.44 -10.14 24.36
C GLY A 92 -2.10 -10.00 23.66
N GLU A 93 -1.89 -10.71 22.56
CA GLU A 93 -0.77 -10.48 21.67
C GLU A 93 -0.83 -9.05 21.12
N GLY A 94 0.21 -8.26 21.34
CA GLY A 94 0.30 -6.90 20.87
C GLY A 94 0.15 -6.83 19.34
N GLY A 95 -0.60 -5.84 18.84
CA GLY A 95 -0.78 -5.63 17.40
C GLY A 95 -2.23 -5.66 16.94
N ILE A 96 -2.40 -5.51 15.62
CA ILE A 96 -3.66 -5.60 14.91
C ILE A 96 -3.58 -6.85 14.03
N LYS A 97 -4.27 -7.91 14.46
CA LYS A 97 -4.27 -9.19 13.76
C LYS A 97 -5.70 -9.60 13.45
N THR A 98 -6.02 -9.77 12.19
CA THR A 98 -7.31 -10.31 11.76
C THR A 98 -7.10 -11.25 10.57
N ASN A 99 -7.90 -12.29 10.47
CA ASN A 99 -7.92 -13.21 9.35
C ASN A 99 -9.35 -13.71 9.14
N GLY A 100 -9.91 -13.42 7.96
CA GLY A 100 -11.27 -13.84 7.64
C GLY A 100 -11.98 -12.84 6.74
N LYS A 101 -13.32 -12.98 6.66
CA LYS A 101 -14.15 -12.11 5.82
C LYS A 101 -14.20 -10.69 6.36
N TYR A 102 -14.08 -9.73 5.45
CA TYR A 102 -14.34 -8.33 5.75
C TYR A 102 -15.79 -7.95 5.48
N THR A 103 -16.24 -6.85 6.03
CA THR A 103 -17.58 -6.28 5.85
C THR A 103 -17.49 -4.81 5.49
N ASN A 104 -18.62 -4.23 5.01
CA ASN A 104 -18.73 -2.79 4.70
C ASN A 104 -17.69 -2.29 3.69
N TYR A 105 -17.31 -3.11 2.72
CA TYR A 105 -16.36 -2.72 1.69
C TYR A 105 -16.92 -1.61 0.81
N LYS A 106 -16.12 -0.55 0.64
CA LYS A 106 -16.38 0.54 -0.29
C LYS A 106 -15.08 0.87 -1.01
N GLN A 107 -15.21 1.15 -2.30
CA GLN A 107 -14.09 1.57 -3.15
C GLN A 107 -14.51 2.81 -3.92
N SER A 108 -13.64 3.81 -3.97
CA SER A 108 -13.83 5.01 -4.76
C SER A 108 -12.51 5.41 -5.43
N ILE A 109 -12.61 6.08 -6.58
CA ILE A 109 -11.46 6.60 -7.32
C ILE A 109 -11.47 8.13 -7.29
N ASN A 110 -10.33 8.72 -6.95
CA ASN A 110 -10.08 10.13 -7.12
C ASN A 110 -9.13 10.36 -8.29
N LYS A 111 -9.68 10.61 -9.47
CA LYS A 111 -8.91 10.82 -10.71
C LYS A 111 -7.97 12.03 -10.64
N LYS A 112 -8.33 13.10 -9.90
CA LYS A 112 -7.47 14.28 -9.77
C LYS A 112 -6.22 14.02 -8.94
N LYS A 113 -6.28 13.07 -8.01
CA LYS A 113 -5.17 12.71 -7.12
C LYS A 113 -4.52 11.39 -7.51
N ASN A 114 -4.92 10.77 -8.62
CA ASN A 114 -4.43 9.47 -9.08
C ASN A 114 -4.40 8.42 -7.97
N LYS A 115 -5.52 8.30 -7.21
CA LYS A 115 -5.60 7.37 -6.09
C LYS A 115 -6.95 6.68 -5.99
N TYR A 116 -6.92 5.47 -5.48
CA TYR A 116 -8.07 4.73 -4.96
C TYR A 116 -8.18 4.92 -3.46
N THR A 117 -9.39 5.07 -2.97
CA THR A 117 -9.70 5.03 -1.53
C THR A 117 -10.58 3.81 -1.27
N ILE A 118 -10.12 2.91 -0.41
CA ILE A 118 -10.78 1.68 -0.04
C ILE A 118 -11.09 1.75 1.46
N SER A 119 -12.31 1.38 1.84
CA SER A 119 -12.65 1.21 3.26
C SER A 119 -13.35 -0.12 3.49
N PHE A 120 -13.07 -0.75 4.61
CA PHE A 120 -13.72 -1.98 5.07
C PHE A 120 -13.60 -2.14 6.57
N SER A 121 -14.39 -3.05 7.13
CA SER A 121 -14.30 -3.47 8.53
C SER A 121 -13.86 -4.92 8.61
N ALA A 122 -12.96 -5.23 9.54
CA ALA A 122 -12.54 -6.59 9.87
C ALA A 122 -12.55 -6.78 11.39
N ASN A 123 -12.86 -7.99 11.83
CA ASN A 123 -12.98 -8.30 13.24
C ASN A 123 -12.00 -9.42 13.60
N ASN A 124 -11.52 -9.38 14.83
CA ASN A 124 -10.99 -10.55 15.50
C ASN A 124 -11.88 -10.86 16.73
N LYS A 125 -11.45 -11.78 17.60
CA LYS A 125 -12.19 -12.15 18.81
C LYS A 125 -12.28 -11.01 19.83
N GLU A 126 -11.38 -10.04 19.78
CA GLU A 126 -11.19 -9.00 20.80
C GLU A 126 -11.75 -7.65 20.37
N ASP A 127 -11.69 -7.34 19.07
CA ASP A 127 -11.94 -5.98 18.58
C ASP A 127 -12.49 -5.95 17.16
N LYS A 128 -13.13 -4.83 16.82
CA LYS A 128 -13.52 -4.47 15.47
C LYS A 128 -12.62 -3.34 14.97
N TYR A 129 -12.02 -3.56 13.81
CA TYR A 129 -11.16 -2.58 13.14
C TYR A 129 -11.85 -2.02 11.90
N GLU A 130 -11.73 -0.73 11.71
CA GLU A 130 -12.14 -0.03 10.50
C GLU A 130 -10.90 0.48 9.78
N PHE A 131 -10.75 0.05 8.54
CA PHE A 131 -9.61 0.39 7.68
C PHE A 131 -10.05 1.42 6.65
N LEU A 132 -9.24 2.47 6.49
CA LEU A 132 -9.32 3.41 5.38
C LEU A 132 -7.94 3.40 4.71
N ILE A 133 -7.92 2.99 3.44
CA ILE A 133 -6.69 2.77 2.69
C ILE A 133 -6.71 3.64 1.43
N ASP A 134 -5.73 4.50 1.29
CA ASP A 134 -5.46 5.26 0.08
C ASP A 134 -4.32 4.59 -0.69
N ILE A 135 -4.59 4.13 -1.91
CA ILE A 135 -3.63 3.50 -2.81
C ILE A 135 -3.40 4.43 -3.99
N PHE A 136 -2.17 4.89 -4.17
CA PHE A 136 -1.78 5.72 -5.31
C PHE A 136 -1.40 4.86 -6.51
N LEU A 137 -1.54 5.39 -7.73
CA LEU A 137 -1.13 4.69 -8.95
C LEU A 137 0.39 4.50 -9.05
N SER A 138 1.17 5.20 -8.22
CA SER A 138 2.61 4.93 -8.02
C SER A 138 2.90 3.62 -7.27
N GLY A 139 1.90 3.04 -6.58
CA GLY A 139 2.03 1.89 -5.70
C GLY A 139 2.15 2.25 -4.23
N ASP A 140 2.36 3.52 -3.90
CA ASP A 140 2.40 3.99 -2.51
C ASP A 140 1.03 3.81 -1.85
N VAL A 141 1.05 3.42 -0.57
CA VAL A 141 -0.17 3.19 0.20
C VAL A 141 -0.11 3.90 1.55
N TYR A 142 -1.22 4.56 1.90
CA TYR A 142 -1.46 5.09 3.24
C TYR A 142 -2.67 4.40 3.84
N ILE A 143 -2.51 3.95 5.08
CA ILE A 143 -3.51 3.17 5.81
C ILE A 143 -3.84 3.93 7.09
N HIS A 144 -5.12 4.12 7.37
CA HIS A 144 -5.60 4.58 8.66
C HIS A 144 -6.46 3.50 9.29
N VAL A 145 -6.13 3.11 10.53
CA VAL A 145 -6.85 2.07 11.26
C VAL A 145 -7.49 2.68 12.50
N GLN A 146 -8.79 2.49 12.61
CA GLN A 146 -9.57 2.83 13.79
C GLN A 146 -10.04 1.56 14.50
N SER A 147 -10.10 1.61 15.80
CA SER A 147 -10.61 0.54 16.66
C SER A 147 -11.50 1.16 17.73
N ARG A 148 -12.43 0.38 18.25
CA ARG A 148 -13.26 0.80 19.37
C ARG A 148 -12.46 0.88 20.67
N ASN A 149 -11.53 -0.03 20.85
CA ASN A 149 -10.83 -0.24 22.12
C ASN A 149 -9.41 0.33 22.15
N LYS A 150 -8.93 0.90 21.03
CA LYS A 150 -7.54 1.39 20.90
C LYS A 150 -7.51 2.73 20.17
N GLN A 151 -6.50 3.54 20.43
CA GLN A 151 -6.25 4.76 19.64
C GLN A 151 -6.03 4.40 18.17
N SER A 152 -6.42 5.31 17.27
CA SER A 152 -6.12 5.16 15.86
C SER A 152 -4.63 5.20 15.60
N VAL A 153 -4.21 4.49 14.57
CA VAL A 153 -2.82 4.46 14.08
C VAL A 153 -2.84 4.50 12.56
N SER A 154 -1.87 5.19 11.99
CA SER A 154 -1.68 5.22 10.54
C SER A 154 -0.42 4.49 10.16
N PHE A 155 -0.40 3.98 8.93
CA PHE A 155 0.74 3.26 8.37
C PHE A 155 1.01 3.73 6.95
N SER A 156 2.22 3.49 6.46
CA SER A 156 2.52 3.58 5.04
C SER A 156 3.27 2.34 4.56
N GLY A 157 3.16 2.08 3.27
CA GLY A 157 3.75 0.92 2.63
C GLY A 157 3.58 0.96 1.13
N GLU A 158 3.72 -0.18 0.48
CA GLU A 158 3.62 -0.34 -0.95
C GLU A 158 2.69 -1.50 -1.31
N LEU A 159 1.94 -1.32 -2.40
CA LEU A 159 1.10 -2.36 -3.00
C LEU A 159 1.95 -3.28 -3.87
N ASP A 160 1.73 -4.58 -3.73
CA ASP A 160 2.40 -5.59 -4.52
C ASP A 160 1.44 -6.71 -4.93
N ASN A 161 1.88 -7.53 -5.86
CA ASN A 161 1.17 -8.76 -6.24
C ASN A 161 1.11 -9.73 -5.06
N LEU A 162 -0.02 -10.38 -4.91
CA LEU A 162 -0.10 -11.50 -4.00
C LEU A 162 0.72 -12.65 -4.62
N GLU A 163 1.89 -12.96 -4.06
CA GLU A 163 2.63 -14.14 -4.48
C GLU A 163 1.73 -15.36 -4.29
N LYS A 164 1.44 -16.08 -5.38
CA LYS A 164 0.83 -17.39 -5.30
C LYS A 164 1.85 -18.28 -4.61
N GLY A 165 1.59 -18.59 -3.33
CA GLY A 165 2.44 -19.52 -2.59
C GLY A 165 2.65 -20.77 -3.43
N THR A 166 3.88 -21.10 -3.69
CA THR A 166 4.27 -22.45 -4.08
C THR A 166 4.05 -23.31 -2.82
N ASP A 167 2.88 -23.96 -2.77
CA ASP A 167 2.61 -25.07 -1.83
C ASP A 167 3.58 -26.22 -2.09
#